data_1b01ca139e8611d6329caa21a9dff07d
#
_entry.id   1b01ca139e8611d6329caa21a9dff07d
#
_cell.length_a   1.000
_cell.length_b   1.000
_cell.length_c   1.000
_cell.angle_alpha   90.00
_cell.angle_beta   90.00
_cell.angle_gamma   90.00
#
_symmetry.space_group_name_H-M   'P 1'
#
loop_
_entity.id
_entity.type
_entity.pdbx_description
1 polymer ?
#
loop_
_entity_poly.entity_id
_entity_poly.type
_entity_poly.pdbx_seq_one_letter_code
_entity_poly.pdbx_strand_id
1 'polypeptide(L)'
;MIVNFTYSKIIFNLKRKKNKVKNVQKKKIFLKLVIISIICFLLYLILLIQNYYLYIRHPEDIFSPHNVFIESHRGVNREIFQNTIEAFKRAIQYKIEGIETDVWLTKDNELVIMHGTGPNGNLEGFYNHPGNITDLTWEELSKFKTVKDNLTIPKLRDVMKLIKNKIYMNLEIKDPRIDLIFPYIVKLIEEFDLFEQINLSSYEQNYYYKVQEYNNKYNKSLVFGSLYKSNYTGEYNYTRKGSSLNIYWKKATKEVCDRAHENGMAVLTFFKMNDTESYEIYKELIENGVDVICCNEPVLAKAYRDIYYIKSNINKILFKFIINIKNYFTKYS
;
A
#
# COMPACT_ATOMS: atom_id res chain seq x y z
N MET A 1 -60.21 -65.63 -12.74
CA MET A 1 -59.30 -64.90 -13.61
C MET A 1 -59.44 -63.37 -13.49
N ILE A 2 -60.63 -62.83 -13.23
CA ILE A 2 -60.90 -61.36 -13.17
C ILE A 2 -60.31 -60.68 -11.93
N VAL A 3 -60.22 -61.35 -10.77
CA VAL A 3 -59.67 -60.72 -9.53
C VAL A 3 -58.15 -60.43 -9.57
N ASN A 4 -57.37 -61.26 -10.26
CA ASN A 4 -55.92 -61.08 -10.39
C ASN A 4 -55.55 -59.93 -11.31
N PHE A 5 -56.40 -59.55 -12.26
CA PHE A 5 -56.17 -58.46 -13.17
C PHE A 5 -56.35 -57.07 -12.49
N THR A 6 -57.27 -57.00 -11.56
CA THR A 6 -57.57 -55.75 -10.81
C THR A 6 -56.50 -55.46 -9.78
N TYR A 7 -55.94 -56.48 -9.13
CA TYR A 7 -54.91 -56.35 -8.13
C TYR A 7 -53.56 -55.88 -8.73
N SER A 8 -53.18 -56.41 -9.88
CA SER A 8 -51.97 -56.03 -10.58
C SER A 8 -52.00 -54.53 -11.10
N LYS A 9 -53.19 -54.09 -11.51
CA LYS A 9 -53.44 -52.73 -11.99
C LYS A 9 -53.39 -51.73 -10.80
N ILE A 10 -53.85 -52.07 -9.63
CA ILE A 10 -53.78 -51.26 -8.41
C ILE A 10 -52.29 -51.10 -7.96
N ILE A 11 -51.54 -52.22 -7.92
CA ILE A 11 -50.12 -52.19 -7.53
C ILE A 11 -49.30 -51.40 -8.54
N PHE A 12 -49.58 -51.51 -9.83
CA PHE A 12 -48.92 -50.75 -10.87
C PHE A 12 -49.16 -49.20 -10.70
N ASN A 13 -50.41 -48.85 -10.44
CA ASN A 13 -50.80 -47.44 -10.23
C ASN A 13 -50.17 -46.87 -8.93
N LEU A 14 -50.08 -47.64 -7.85
CA LEU A 14 -49.39 -47.23 -6.61
C LEU A 14 -47.88 -47.03 -6.80
N LYS A 15 -47.20 -47.94 -7.53
CA LYS A 15 -45.78 -47.78 -7.88
C LYS A 15 -45.57 -46.56 -8.73
N ARG A 16 -46.41 -46.27 -9.72
CA ARG A 16 -46.35 -45.09 -10.58
C ARG A 16 -46.56 -43.79 -9.79
N LYS A 17 -47.53 -43.81 -8.82
CA LYS A 17 -47.76 -42.67 -7.92
C LYS A 17 -46.58 -42.42 -6.98
N LYS A 18 -45.96 -43.48 -6.43
CA LYS A 18 -44.76 -43.42 -5.56
C LYS A 18 -43.54 -42.90 -6.30
N ASN A 19 -43.34 -43.29 -7.57
CA ASN A 19 -42.27 -42.80 -8.42
C ASN A 19 -42.48 -41.33 -8.81
N LYS A 20 -43.71 -40.91 -9.06
CA LYS A 20 -44.06 -39.52 -9.37
C LYS A 20 -43.78 -38.60 -8.17
N VAL A 21 -44.09 -39.02 -6.94
CA VAL A 21 -43.80 -38.31 -5.69
C VAL A 21 -42.28 -38.23 -5.45
N LYS A 22 -41.52 -39.32 -5.64
CA LYS A 22 -40.06 -39.32 -5.52
C LYS A 22 -39.41 -38.37 -6.52
N ASN A 23 -39.89 -38.28 -7.76
CA ASN A 23 -39.38 -37.38 -8.78
C ASN A 23 -39.68 -35.89 -8.46
N VAL A 24 -40.83 -35.58 -7.88
CA VAL A 24 -41.18 -34.23 -7.42
C VAL A 24 -40.28 -33.81 -6.24
N GLN A 25 -40.05 -34.74 -5.29
CA GLN A 25 -39.11 -34.46 -4.19
C GLN A 25 -37.67 -34.23 -4.67
N LYS A 26 -37.17 -35.06 -5.61
CA LYS A 26 -35.83 -34.85 -6.21
C LYS A 26 -35.73 -33.51 -6.90
N LYS A 27 -36.73 -33.09 -7.68
CA LYS A 27 -36.78 -31.77 -8.33
C LYS A 27 -36.78 -30.63 -7.31
N LYS A 28 -37.52 -30.75 -6.19
CA LYS A 28 -37.53 -29.75 -5.11
C LYS A 28 -36.18 -29.65 -4.41
N ILE A 29 -35.49 -30.76 -4.16
CA ILE A 29 -34.15 -30.79 -3.56
C ILE A 29 -33.15 -30.16 -4.54
N PHE A 30 -33.19 -30.55 -5.80
CA PHE A 30 -32.33 -29.96 -6.83
C PHE A 30 -32.51 -28.43 -6.94
N LEU A 31 -33.76 -27.96 -6.97
CA LEU A 31 -34.06 -26.53 -7.00
C LEU A 31 -33.53 -25.80 -5.76
N LYS A 32 -33.65 -26.39 -4.57
CA LYS A 32 -33.06 -25.81 -3.35
C LYS A 32 -31.54 -25.72 -3.42
N LEU A 33 -30.86 -26.74 -3.94
CA LEU A 33 -29.42 -26.74 -4.11
C LEU A 33 -28.95 -25.65 -5.11
N VAL A 34 -29.69 -25.48 -6.22
CA VAL A 34 -29.43 -24.42 -7.20
C VAL A 34 -29.61 -23.04 -6.56
N ILE A 35 -30.68 -22.83 -5.80
CA ILE A 35 -30.91 -21.55 -5.08
C ILE A 35 -29.79 -21.27 -4.08
N ILE A 36 -29.38 -22.26 -3.29
CA ILE A 36 -28.26 -22.11 -2.33
C ILE A 36 -26.97 -21.77 -3.06
N SER A 37 -26.68 -22.42 -4.19
CA SER A 37 -25.49 -22.12 -5.00
C SER A 37 -25.50 -20.68 -5.54
N ILE A 38 -26.65 -20.20 -6.00
CA ILE A 38 -26.83 -18.82 -6.46
C ILE A 38 -26.63 -17.83 -5.30
N ILE A 39 -27.19 -18.11 -4.12
CA ILE A 39 -27.03 -17.26 -2.94
C ILE A 39 -25.56 -17.23 -2.52
N CYS A 40 -24.87 -18.36 -2.48
CA CYS A 40 -23.44 -18.42 -2.16
C CYS A 40 -22.60 -17.64 -3.17
N PHE A 41 -22.95 -17.71 -4.46
CA PHE A 41 -22.27 -16.94 -5.51
C PHE A 41 -22.53 -15.43 -5.38
N LEU A 42 -23.75 -15.02 -5.08
CA LEU A 42 -24.09 -13.61 -4.84
C LEU A 42 -23.41 -13.06 -3.58
N LEU A 43 -23.35 -13.85 -2.50
CA LEU A 43 -22.61 -13.48 -1.30
C LEU A 43 -21.11 -13.35 -1.57
N TYR A 44 -20.55 -14.24 -2.39
CA TYR A 44 -19.17 -14.14 -2.85
C TYR A 44 -18.92 -12.86 -3.66
N LEU A 45 -19.83 -12.51 -4.59
CA LEU A 45 -19.75 -11.25 -5.34
C LEU A 45 -19.87 -10.02 -4.42
N ILE A 46 -20.76 -10.04 -3.44
CA ILE A 46 -20.91 -8.96 -2.46
C ILE A 46 -19.61 -8.79 -1.66
N LEU A 47 -19.00 -9.91 -1.21
CA LEU A 47 -17.72 -9.88 -0.51
C LEU A 47 -16.58 -9.36 -1.39
N LEU A 48 -16.55 -9.69 -2.68
CA LEU A 48 -15.59 -9.12 -3.63
C LEU A 48 -15.79 -7.62 -3.81
N ILE A 49 -17.04 -7.18 -3.94
CA ILE A 49 -17.41 -5.77 -4.09
C ILE A 49 -17.07 -5.00 -2.79
N GLN A 50 -17.43 -5.51 -1.63
CA GLN A 50 -17.10 -4.89 -0.35
C GLN A 50 -15.59 -4.78 -0.15
N ASN A 51 -14.82 -5.84 -0.45
CA ASN A 51 -13.37 -5.77 -0.41
C ASN A 51 -12.81 -4.74 -1.42
N TYR A 52 -13.39 -4.65 -2.63
CA TYR A 52 -12.97 -3.65 -3.62
C TYR A 52 -13.24 -2.22 -3.15
N TYR A 53 -14.39 -1.94 -2.51
CA TYR A 53 -14.72 -0.60 -1.96
C TYR A 53 -14.00 -0.30 -0.64
N LEU A 54 -13.74 -1.30 0.21
CA LEU A 54 -12.92 -1.14 1.42
C LEU A 54 -11.44 -0.85 1.12
N TYR A 55 -11.00 -1.09 -0.13
CA TYR A 55 -9.63 -0.82 -0.60
C TYR A 55 -9.39 0.59 -1.12
N ILE A 56 -10.40 1.47 -1.15
CA ILE A 56 -10.19 2.90 -1.36
C ILE A 56 -9.87 3.49 0.03
N ARG A 57 -8.60 3.37 0.41
CA ARG A 57 -8.14 3.93 1.69
C ARG A 57 -7.86 5.42 1.56
N HIS A 58 -8.26 6.14 2.59
CA HIS A 58 -7.80 7.49 2.84
C HIS A 58 -6.34 7.45 3.35
N PRO A 59 -5.54 8.49 3.07
CA PRO A 59 -4.16 8.62 3.58
C PRO A 59 -4.03 8.50 5.10
N GLU A 60 -5.10 8.76 5.83
CA GLU A 60 -5.23 8.68 7.29
C GLU A 60 -5.03 7.28 7.87
N ASP A 61 -5.12 6.24 7.04
CA ASP A 61 -5.09 4.84 7.48
C ASP A 61 -3.70 4.19 7.48
N ILE A 62 -2.61 4.95 7.33
CA ILE A 62 -1.24 4.41 7.32
C ILE A 62 -0.94 3.61 8.59
N PHE A 63 -1.51 4.03 9.71
CA PHE A 63 -1.38 3.36 11.00
C PHE A 63 -2.53 2.39 11.29
N SER A 64 -3.39 2.08 10.31
CA SER A 64 -4.49 1.15 10.50
C SER A 64 -4.00 -0.31 10.44
N PRO A 65 -4.30 -1.15 11.46
CA PRO A 65 -3.72 -2.48 11.61
C PRO A 65 -4.18 -3.53 10.59
N HIS A 66 -4.86 -3.15 9.53
CA HIS A 66 -5.61 -4.12 8.73
C HIS A 66 -5.15 -4.36 7.30
N ASN A 67 -4.30 -3.50 6.70
CA ASN A 67 -3.75 -3.74 5.36
C ASN A 67 -2.47 -2.94 5.13
N VAL A 68 -1.52 -3.53 4.47
CA VAL A 68 -0.27 -2.87 4.07
C VAL A 68 -0.53 -1.80 3.02
N PHE A 69 0.05 -0.64 3.19
CA PHE A 69 0.01 0.48 2.26
C PHE A 69 1.11 0.34 1.20
N ILE A 70 0.80 0.61 -0.06
CA ILE A 70 1.77 0.52 -1.15
C ILE A 70 2.19 1.91 -1.60
N GLU A 71 3.48 2.19 -1.50
CA GLU A 71 4.12 3.39 -2.05
C GLU A 71 4.93 3.06 -3.30
N SER A 72 4.84 3.93 -4.28
CA SER A 72 5.63 3.89 -5.50
C SER A 72 6.95 4.63 -5.28
N HIS A 73 8.06 3.92 -5.22
CA HIS A 73 9.41 4.45 -5.02
C HIS A 73 9.79 5.42 -6.16
N ARG A 74 9.76 6.72 -5.90
CA ARG A 74 10.01 7.82 -6.85
C ARG A 74 9.04 7.84 -8.04
N GLY A 75 7.78 7.46 -7.81
CA GLY A 75 6.79 7.25 -8.86
C GLY A 75 6.92 5.89 -9.54
N VAL A 76 6.25 5.67 -10.68
CA VAL A 76 6.32 4.40 -11.41
C VAL A 76 7.63 4.31 -12.19
N ASN A 77 8.74 4.14 -11.47
CA ASN A 77 10.11 4.30 -11.94
C ASN A 77 10.57 3.26 -12.98
N ARG A 78 9.89 2.12 -13.08
CA ARG A 78 10.18 1.09 -14.10
C ARG A 78 9.66 1.47 -15.49
N GLU A 79 8.59 2.26 -15.55
CA GLU A 79 7.99 2.69 -16.81
C GLU A 79 8.50 4.06 -17.26
N ILE A 80 8.60 5.02 -16.33
CA ILE A 80 8.93 6.42 -16.59
C ILE A 80 10.09 6.82 -15.68
N PHE A 81 10.96 7.72 -16.15
CA PHE A 81 12.09 8.16 -15.35
C PHE A 81 11.64 8.67 -13.97
N GLN A 82 12.33 8.20 -12.92
CA GLN A 82 12.03 8.47 -11.52
C GLN A 82 11.98 9.96 -11.16
N ASN A 83 11.21 10.31 -10.12
CA ASN A 83 11.13 11.69 -9.59
C ASN A 83 10.69 12.72 -10.64
N THR A 84 9.73 12.36 -11.49
CA THR A 84 9.15 13.24 -12.52
C THR A 84 7.64 13.37 -12.37
N ILE A 85 7.09 14.48 -12.86
CA ILE A 85 5.63 14.71 -12.88
C ILE A 85 4.91 13.58 -13.61
N GLU A 86 5.50 13.07 -14.68
CA GLU A 86 4.95 11.98 -15.49
C GLU A 86 4.90 10.66 -14.73
N ALA A 87 5.95 10.32 -13.96
CA ALA A 87 5.99 9.13 -13.10
C ALA A 87 4.94 9.20 -11.98
N PHE A 88 4.72 10.39 -11.40
CA PHE A 88 3.71 10.59 -10.37
C PHE A 88 2.28 10.56 -10.93
N LYS A 89 2.05 11.17 -12.11
CA LYS A 89 0.76 11.04 -12.82
C LYS A 89 0.43 9.59 -13.11
N ARG A 90 1.41 8.79 -13.49
CA ARG A 90 1.23 7.37 -13.75
C ARG A 90 0.86 6.60 -12.46
N ALA A 91 1.47 6.90 -11.32
CA ALA A 91 1.09 6.32 -10.03
C ALA A 91 -0.38 6.64 -9.67
N ILE A 92 -0.81 7.90 -9.87
CA ILE A 92 -2.21 8.31 -9.69
C ILE A 92 -3.16 7.56 -10.64
N GLN A 93 -2.81 7.41 -11.92
CA GLN A 93 -3.61 6.66 -12.90
C GLN A 93 -3.78 5.19 -12.49
N TYR A 94 -2.74 4.57 -11.94
CA TYR A 94 -2.77 3.19 -11.45
C TYR A 94 -3.43 3.06 -10.07
N LYS A 95 -3.91 4.19 -9.50
CA LYS A 95 -4.52 4.22 -8.16
C LYS A 95 -3.61 3.57 -7.11
N ILE A 96 -2.32 3.87 -7.19
CA ILE A 96 -1.37 3.56 -6.12
C ILE A 96 -1.68 4.50 -4.95
N GLU A 97 -1.51 4.03 -3.73
CA GLU A 97 -1.95 4.73 -2.53
C GLU A 97 -1.01 5.87 -2.15
N GLY A 98 0.31 5.66 -2.35
CA GLY A 98 1.34 6.65 -2.07
C GLY A 98 2.44 6.72 -3.12
N ILE A 99 3.12 7.84 -3.14
CA ILE A 99 4.42 8.01 -3.80
C ILE A 99 5.47 8.35 -2.75
N GLU A 100 6.64 7.79 -2.92
CA GLU A 100 7.84 8.29 -2.26
C GLU A 100 8.62 9.17 -3.24
N THR A 101 9.29 10.21 -2.74
CA THR A 101 10.06 11.13 -3.56
C THR A 101 11.11 11.89 -2.74
N ASP A 102 12.16 12.38 -3.42
CA ASP A 102 13.34 12.99 -2.81
C ASP A 102 13.38 14.51 -3.04
N VAL A 103 13.60 15.32 -1.98
CA VAL A 103 13.64 16.77 -2.08
C VAL A 103 15.03 17.35 -1.72
N TRP A 104 15.41 18.37 -2.50
CA TRP A 104 16.59 19.20 -2.29
C TRP A 104 16.24 20.68 -2.36
N LEU A 105 17.14 21.53 -1.82
CA LEU A 105 17.08 22.98 -1.95
C LEU A 105 18.20 23.46 -2.90
N THR A 106 17.83 24.22 -3.93
CA THR A 106 18.76 24.84 -4.88
C THR A 106 19.56 25.98 -4.25
N LYS A 107 20.55 26.49 -4.98
CA LYS A 107 21.34 27.67 -4.59
C LYS A 107 20.51 28.92 -4.32
N ASP A 108 19.41 29.09 -5.06
CA ASP A 108 18.48 30.24 -4.95
C ASP A 108 17.22 29.90 -4.13
N ASN A 109 17.30 28.85 -3.29
CA ASN A 109 16.27 28.43 -2.34
C ASN A 109 14.95 27.94 -2.97
N GLU A 110 14.99 27.33 -4.14
CA GLU A 110 13.84 26.61 -4.70
C GLU A 110 13.87 25.14 -4.29
N LEU A 111 12.72 24.58 -3.89
CA LEU A 111 12.59 23.16 -3.56
C LEU A 111 12.35 22.34 -4.84
N VAL A 112 13.26 21.41 -5.13
CA VAL A 112 13.23 20.56 -6.33
C VAL A 112 13.19 19.08 -5.99
N ILE A 113 12.57 18.30 -6.86
CA ILE A 113 12.38 16.87 -6.68
C ILE A 113 13.38 16.11 -7.54
N MET A 114 14.29 15.41 -6.88
CA MET A 114 15.29 14.59 -7.53
C MET A 114 16.05 13.73 -6.51
N HIS A 115 16.46 12.53 -6.89
CA HIS A 115 17.23 11.69 -5.96
C HIS A 115 18.59 12.28 -5.59
N GLY A 116 19.40 12.66 -6.59
CA GLY A 116 20.79 13.12 -6.37
C GLY A 116 21.66 12.11 -5.61
N THR A 117 22.95 12.30 -5.63
CA THR A 117 23.88 11.48 -4.84
C THR A 117 24.84 12.36 -4.04
N GLY A 118 25.37 11.81 -2.94
CA GLY A 118 26.28 12.53 -2.07
C GLY A 118 25.61 13.71 -1.32
N PRO A 119 26.40 14.51 -0.58
CA PRO A 119 25.88 15.53 0.33
C PRO A 119 25.34 16.80 -0.37
N ASN A 120 25.64 16.98 -1.64
CA ASN A 120 25.28 18.16 -2.42
C ASN A 120 24.29 17.87 -3.55
N GLY A 121 23.76 16.63 -3.64
CA GLY A 121 22.82 16.22 -4.68
C GLY A 121 23.45 16.17 -6.07
N ASN A 122 24.45 15.32 -6.27
CA ASN A 122 25.10 15.15 -7.56
C ASN A 122 24.13 14.66 -8.64
N LEU A 123 24.19 15.25 -9.83
CA LEU A 123 23.28 15.05 -10.97
C LEU A 123 23.72 13.92 -11.91
N GLU A 124 24.95 13.45 -11.79
CA GLU A 124 25.56 12.50 -12.72
C GLU A 124 24.75 11.18 -12.76
N GLY A 125 24.50 10.69 -13.96
CA GLY A 125 23.70 9.49 -14.21
C GLY A 125 22.19 9.71 -14.18
N PHE A 126 21.69 10.86 -13.72
CA PHE A 126 20.28 11.21 -13.72
C PHE A 126 19.91 12.19 -14.83
N TYR A 127 20.77 13.15 -15.07
CA TYR A 127 20.57 14.22 -16.04
C TYR A 127 21.75 14.30 -17.01
N ASN A 128 21.52 14.91 -18.15
CA ASN A 128 22.51 15.12 -19.20
C ASN A 128 23.51 16.26 -18.89
N HIS A 129 23.63 16.62 -17.62
CA HIS A 129 24.52 17.69 -17.16
C HIS A 129 25.19 17.28 -15.83
N PRO A 130 26.52 17.44 -15.70
CA PRO A 130 27.22 17.25 -14.43
C PRO A 130 26.94 18.43 -13.48
N GLY A 131 27.14 18.22 -12.18
CA GLY A 131 27.02 19.25 -11.16
C GLY A 131 26.24 18.76 -9.94
N ASN A 132 26.06 19.69 -9.00
CA ASN A 132 25.30 19.42 -7.79
C ASN A 132 24.08 20.36 -7.72
N ILE A 133 22.97 19.88 -7.18
CA ILE A 133 21.75 20.68 -7.02
C ILE A 133 22.00 21.92 -6.19
N THR A 134 22.78 21.79 -5.10
CA THR A 134 23.05 22.88 -4.16
C THR A 134 23.88 24.04 -4.73
N ASP A 135 24.56 23.79 -5.85
CA ASP A 135 25.44 24.79 -6.52
C ASP A 135 24.74 25.53 -7.66
N LEU A 136 23.56 25.06 -8.07
CA LEU A 136 22.80 25.54 -9.22
C LEU A 136 21.52 26.27 -8.80
N THR A 137 21.14 27.28 -9.57
CA THR A 137 19.85 27.95 -9.45
C THR A 137 18.73 27.12 -10.12
N TRP A 138 17.49 27.42 -9.79
CA TRP A 138 16.36 26.84 -10.49
C TRP A 138 16.38 27.14 -12.01
N GLU A 139 16.75 28.35 -12.38
CA GLU A 139 16.85 28.72 -13.79
C GLU A 139 17.83 27.85 -14.57
N GLU A 140 18.96 27.50 -13.97
CA GLU A 140 19.94 26.58 -14.54
C GLU A 140 19.43 25.16 -14.61
N LEU A 141 18.90 24.62 -13.47
CA LEU A 141 18.39 23.27 -13.36
C LEU A 141 17.19 22.99 -14.29
N SER A 142 16.33 23.97 -14.51
CA SER A 142 15.13 23.84 -15.36
C SER A 142 15.43 23.52 -16.83
N LYS A 143 16.66 23.79 -17.26
CA LYS A 143 17.14 23.51 -18.62
C LYS A 143 17.61 22.07 -18.80
N PHE A 144 17.86 21.36 -17.70
CA PHE A 144 18.39 20.00 -17.74
C PHE A 144 17.28 18.98 -18.04
N LYS A 145 17.70 17.91 -18.72
CA LYS A 145 16.80 16.82 -19.11
C LYS A 145 17.30 15.52 -18.53
N THR A 146 16.35 14.67 -18.14
CA THR A 146 16.66 13.32 -17.71
C THR A 146 17.38 12.54 -18.80
N VAL A 147 18.31 11.66 -18.43
CA VAL A 147 19.05 10.81 -19.37
C VAL A 147 18.15 9.85 -20.15
N LYS A 148 16.98 9.54 -19.61
CA LYS A 148 15.90 8.76 -20.24
C LYS A 148 14.64 9.63 -20.27
N ASP A 149 13.82 9.46 -21.27
CA ASP A 149 12.50 10.10 -21.45
C ASP A 149 12.54 11.62 -21.69
N ASN A 150 13.69 12.28 -21.63
CA ASN A 150 13.88 13.71 -21.92
C ASN A 150 12.97 14.65 -21.11
N LEU A 151 12.74 14.30 -19.83
CA LEU A 151 11.87 15.03 -18.90
C LEU A 151 12.66 16.08 -18.09
N THR A 152 11.94 16.98 -17.43
CA THR A 152 12.52 18.03 -16.59
C THR A 152 12.46 17.67 -15.10
N ILE A 153 13.35 18.31 -14.31
CA ILE A 153 13.28 18.31 -12.84
C ILE A 153 11.98 19.04 -12.43
N PRO A 154 11.11 18.48 -11.59
CA PRO A 154 9.95 19.23 -11.09
C PRO A 154 10.30 20.01 -9.83
N LYS A 155 9.60 21.15 -9.62
CA LYS A 155 9.56 21.80 -8.31
C LYS A 155 8.67 21.00 -7.36
N LEU A 156 9.01 21.00 -6.06
CA LEU A 156 8.13 20.39 -5.04
C LEU A 156 6.72 21.02 -5.06
N ARG A 157 6.62 22.33 -5.29
CA ARG A 157 5.33 23.04 -5.43
C ARG A 157 4.43 22.41 -6.51
N ASP A 158 4.99 22.05 -7.66
CA ASP A 158 4.22 21.48 -8.76
C ASP A 158 3.78 20.04 -8.43
N VAL A 159 4.63 19.30 -7.73
CA VAL A 159 4.29 17.96 -7.23
C VAL A 159 3.17 18.05 -6.18
N MET A 160 3.28 18.94 -5.19
CA MET A 160 2.22 19.15 -4.18
C MET A 160 0.87 19.52 -4.80
N LYS A 161 0.88 20.41 -5.79
CA LYS A 161 -0.32 20.76 -6.55
C LYS A 161 -0.91 19.54 -7.29
N LEU A 162 -0.07 18.69 -7.87
CA LEU A 162 -0.49 17.49 -8.57
C LEU A 162 -1.15 16.47 -7.63
N ILE A 163 -0.55 16.21 -6.46
CA ILE A 163 -0.94 15.14 -5.54
C ILE A 163 -2.12 15.52 -4.66
N LYS A 164 -2.37 16.79 -4.41
CA LYS A 164 -3.41 17.27 -3.48
C LYS A 164 -4.75 16.56 -3.70
N ASN A 165 -5.26 15.89 -2.66
CA ASN A 165 -6.49 15.10 -2.64
C ASN A 165 -6.51 13.92 -3.64
N LYS A 166 -5.34 13.40 -4.06
CA LYS A 166 -5.27 12.31 -5.03
C LYS A 166 -4.41 11.13 -4.61
N ILE A 167 -3.28 11.39 -3.96
CA ILE A 167 -2.32 10.37 -3.57
C ILE A 167 -1.49 10.85 -2.40
N TYR A 168 -1.17 9.96 -1.47
CA TYR A 168 -0.28 10.24 -0.35
C TYR A 168 1.18 10.44 -0.81
N MET A 169 1.98 11.23 -0.06
CA MET A 169 3.39 11.45 -0.36
C MET A 169 4.29 11.23 0.86
N ASN A 170 5.25 10.33 0.73
CA ASN A 170 6.40 10.22 1.59
C ASN A 170 7.53 11.07 0.99
N LEU A 171 7.86 12.18 1.64
CA LEU A 171 8.86 13.14 1.18
C LEU A 171 10.19 12.91 1.90
N GLU A 172 11.15 12.24 1.23
CA GLU A 172 12.50 12.07 1.75
C GLU A 172 13.29 13.37 1.62
N ILE A 173 13.73 13.93 2.75
CA ILE A 173 14.60 15.10 2.76
C ILE A 173 16.04 14.62 2.63
N LYS A 174 16.64 14.84 1.45
CA LYS A 174 18.02 14.44 1.13
C LYS A 174 19.04 15.48 1.55
N ASP A 175 18.63 16.74 1.56
CA ASP A 175 19.50 17.88 1.87
C ASP A 175 19.87 17.89 3.36
N PRO A 176 21.16 17.82 3.72
CA PRO A 176 21.58 17.81 5.12
C PRO A 176 21.49 19.18 5.80
N ARG A 177 21.22 20.27 5.07
CA ARG A 177 21.12 21.64 5.59
C ARG A 177 19.77 21.89 6.27
N ILE A 178 19.51 21.20 7.38
CA ILE A 178 18.21 21.11 8.08
C ILE A 178 17.59 22.48 8.34
N ASP A 179 18.35 23.40 8.94
CA ASP A 179 17.86 24.71 9.33
C ASP A 179 17.54 25.61 8.12
N LEU A 180 18.12 25.29 6.96
CA LEU A 180 17.87 26.02 5.73
C LEU A 180 16.65 25.49 4.97
N ILE A 181 16.56 24.17 4.73
CA ILE A 181 15.52 23.59 3.88
C ILE A 181 14.17 23.42 4.59
N PHE A 182 14.17 23.04 5.89
CA PHE A 182 12.96 22.70 6.62
C PHE A 182 11.89 23.81 6.63
N PRO A 183 12.20 25.09 6.85
CA PRO A 183 11.23 26.18 6.79
C PRO A 183 10.52 26.30 5.43
N TYR A 184 11.21 26.03 4.32
CA TYR A 184 10.60 26.07 2.98
C TYR A 184 9.62 24.90 2.77
N ILE A 185 9.98 23.72 3.26
CA ILE A 185 9.11 22.53 3.16
C ILE A 185 7.80 22.76 3.93
N VAL A 186 7.89 23.14 5.21
CA VAL A 186 6.68 23.33 6.04
C VAL A 186 5.81 24.45 5.53
N LYS A 187 6.39 25.51 4.98
CA LYS A 187 5.64 26.60 4.33
C LYS A 187 4.79 26.10 3.17
N LEU A 188 5.32 25.20 2.34
CA LEU A 188 4.54 24.60 1.24
C LEU A 188 3.46 23.65 1.76
N ILE A 189 3.76 22.85 2.78
CA ILE A 189 2.76 21.97 3.42
C ILE A 189 1.58 22.78 3.97
N GLU A 190 1.87 23.91 4.63
CA GLU A 190 0.85 24.86 5.11
C GLU A 190 0.04 25.47 3.96
N GLU A 191 0.74 25.99 2.93
CA GLU A 191 0.09 26.66 1.80
C GLU A 191 -0.90 25.74 1.06
N PHE A 192 -0.55 24.47 0.91
CA PHE A 192 -1.40 23.50 0.23
C PHE A 192 -2.32 22.73 1.19
N ASP A 193 -2.21 22.93 2.51
CA ASP A 193 -2.94 22.18 3.54
C ASP A 193 -2.80 20.65 3.35
N LEU A 194 -1.55 20.17 3.45
CA LEU A 194 -1.20 18.77 3.17
C LEU A 194 -0.73 17.99 4.40
N PHE A 195 -1.04 18.47 5.62
CA PHE A 195 -0.59 17.82 6.87
C PHE A 195 -1.00 16.35 6.98
N GLU A 196 -2.23 16.03 6.54
CA GLU A 196 -2.79 14.67 6.57
C GLU A 196 -2.38 13.81 5.34
N GLN A 197 -1.64 14.41 4.39
CA GLN A 197 -1.35 13.78 3.10
C GLN A 197 0.15 13.57 2.86
N ILE A 198 1.01 14.11 3.75
CA ILE A 198 2.46 14.04 3.62
C ILE A 198 3.07 13.57 4.93
N ASN A 199 3.97 12.58 4.85
CA ASN A 199 4.98 12.37 5.87
C ASN A 199 6.35 12.80 5.38
N LEU A 200 7.20 13.22 6.30
CA LEU A 200 8.60 13.53 6.02
C LEU A 200 9.45 12.34 6.41
N SER A 201 10.52 12.07 5.66
CA SER A 201 11.51 11.07 6.06
C SER A 201 12.93 11.55 5.75
N SER A 202 13.93 11.03 6.46
CA SER A 202 15.33 11.34 6.19
C SER A 202 16.27 10.33 6.85
N TYR A 203 17.46 10.16 6.27
CA TYR A 203 18.61 9.54 6.93
C TYR A 203 19.20 10.43 8.03
N GLU A 204 19.01 11.75 7.94
CA GLU A 204 19.44 12.72 8.93
C GLU A 204 18.45 12.72 10.10
N GLN A 205 18.77 11.98 11.14
CA GLN A 205 17.89 11.72 12.28
C GLN A 205 17.49 12.97 13.07
N ASN A 206 18.23 14.06 12.94
CA ASN A 206 17.93 15.33 13.61
C ASN A 206 16.66 16.02 13.08
N TYR A 207 16.19 15.68 11.87
CA TYR A 207 14.89 16.16 11.37
C TYR A 207 13.72 15.75 12.27
N TYR A 208 13.81 14.62 12.95
CA TYR A 208 12.80 14.22 13.93
C TYR A 208 12.56 15.31 14.98
N TYR A 209 13.63 15.86 15.56
CA TYR A 209 13.51 16.90 16.58
C TYR A 209 12.95 18.21 16.01
N LYS A 210 13.30 18.57 14.79
CA LYS A 210 12.73 19.75 14.09
C LYS A 210 11.23 19.58 13.84
N VAL A 211 10.79 18.39 13.42
CA VAL A 211 9.37 18.08 13.23
C VAL A 211 8.64 18.16 14.57
N GLN A 212 9.19 17.59 15.65
CA GLN A 212 8.57 17.67 16.98
C GLN A 212 8.50 19.11 17.51
N GLU A 213 9.55 19.89 17.36
CA GLU A 213 9.56 21.32 17.72
C GLU A 213 8.46 22.10 16.97
N TYR A 214 8.35 21.88 15.67
CA TYR A 214 7.33 22.48 14.83
C TYR A 214 5.91 22.04 15.26
N ASN A 215 5.68 20.74 15.44
CA ASN A 215 4.40 20.20 15.87
C ASN A 215 3.94 20.80 17.21
N ASN A 216 4.84 20.85 18.18
CA ASN A 216 4.55 21.41 19.51
C ASN A 216 4.25 22.92 19.44
N LYS A 217 5.03 23.69 18.66
CA LYS A 217 4.89 25.14 18.54
C LYS A 217 3.59 25.55 17.85
N TYR A 218 3.17 24.80 16.82
CA TYR A 218 2.04 25.18 15.96
C TYR A 218 0.81 24.28 16.10
N ASN A 219 0.85 23.35 17.07
CA ASN A 219 -0.21 22.35 17.28
C ASN A 219 -0.55 21.58 15.99
N LYS A 220 0.48 21.02 15.36
CA LYS A 220 0.39 20.24 14.13
C LYS A 220 0.74 18.76 14.38
N SER A 221 0.50 17.90 13.40
CA SER A 221 0.68 16.43 13.46
C SER A 221 1.52 15.88 12.31
N LEU A 222 2.56 16.62 11.87
CA LEU A 222 3.48 16.09 10.87
C LEU A 222 4.15 14.80 11.37
N VAL A 223 4.09 13.77 10.54
CA VAL A 223 4.75 12.49 10.81
C VAL A 223 6.16 12.51 10.24
N PHE A 224 7.11 11.91 10.97
CA PHE A 224 8.48 11.74 10.52
C PHE A 224 8.87 10.27 10.47
N GLY A 225 9.42 9.81 9.34
CA GLY A 225 10.01 8.50 9.14
C GLY A 225 11.52 8.53 9.35
N SER A 226 11.99 7.75 10.32
CA SER A 226 13.42 7.58 10.57
C SER A 226 14.00 6.59 9.57
N LEU A 227 14.74 7.08 8.57
CA LEU A 227 15.33 6.24 7.53
C LEU A 227 16.67 5.66 7.99
N TYR A 228 16.88 4.37 7.75
CA TYR A 228 18.14 3.67 8.06
C TYR A 228 18.75 3.07 6.79
N LYS A 229 20.05 3.24 6.60
CA LYS A 229 20.78 2.71 5.44
C LYS A 229 20.64 1.18 5.35
N SER A 230 20.63 0.65 4.14
CA SER A 230 20.48 -0.80 3.91
C SER A 230 21.56 -1.67 4.57
N ASN A 231 22.75 -1.11 4.81
CA ASN A 231 23.88 -1.74 5.50
C ASN A 231 23.95 -1.38 7.00
N TYR A 232 22.93 -0.72 7.55
CA TYR A 232 22.88 -0.41 8.97
C TYR A 232 22.85 -1.69 9.82
N THR A 233 23.73 -1.76 10.84
CA THR A 233 23.88 -2.91 11.72
C THR A 233 23.70 -2.56 13.20
N GLY A 234 23.45 -1.28 13.49
CA GLY A 234 23.19 -0.80 14.86
C GLY A 234 21.76 -1.10 15.32
N GLU A 235 21.48 -0.73 16.55
CA GLU A 235 20.14 -0.81 17.13
C GLU A 235 19.25 0.32 16.60
N TYR A 236 18.01 0.01 16.22
CA TYR A 236 17.04 1.02 15.79
C TYR A 236 16.52 1.82 16.99
N ASN A 237 16.20 3.08 16.75
CA ASN A 237 15.58 3.91 17.77
C ASN A 237 14.06 3.71 17.81
N TYR A 238 13.58 3.00 18.81
CA TYR A 238 12.16 2.72 19.03
C TYR A 238 11.46 3.72 19.97
N THR A 239 12.13 4.83 20.37
CA THR A 239 11.52 5.78 21.33
C THR A 239 10.65 6.86 20.67
N ARG A 240 10.47 6.82 19.35
CA ARG A 240 9.81 7.85 18.54
C ARG A 240 8.35 7.53 18.27
N LYS A 241 7.56 7.43 19.33
CA LYS A 241 6.11 7.17 19.24
C LYS A 241 5.42 8.12 18.24
N GLY A 242 4.50 7.59 17.41
CA GLY A 242 3.78 8.34 16.38
C GLY A 242 4.61 8.66 15.13
N SER A 243 5.79 8.02 14.98
CA SER A 243 6.63 8.11 13.79
C SER A 243 6.72 6.77 13.07
N SER A 244 7.50 6.69 11.98
CA SER A 244 7.79 5.42 11.32
C SER A 244 9.27 5.06 11.36
N LEU A 245 9.51 3.75 11.44
CA LEU A 245 10.81 3.12 11.25
C LEU A 245 10.93 2.72 9.78
N ASN A 246 11.76 3.43 9.01
CA ASN A 246 11.92 3.22 7.58
C ASN A 246 13.20 2.44 7.31
N ILE A 247 13.07 1.17 6.92
CA ILE A 247 14.19 0.23 6.83
C ILE A 247 14.22 -0.52 5.49
N TYR A 248 15.40 -1.02 5.16
CA TYR A 248 15.57 -1.89 4.00
C TYR A 248 14.78 -3.18 4.17
N TRP A 249 14.02 -3.62 3.17
CA TRP A 249 13.07 -4.71 3.26
C TRP A 249 13.65 -6.01 3.88
N LYS A 250 14.92 -6.35 3.62
CA LYS A 250 15.60 -7.53 4.22
C LYS A 250 15.82 -7.44 5.73
N LYS A 251 15.57 -6.29 6.32
CA LYS A 251 15.71 -6.02 7.76
C LYS A 251 14.38 -6.03 8.49
N ALA A 252 13.26 -6.09 7.78
CA ALA A 252 11.92 -6.06 8.34
C ALA A 252 11.48 -7.46 8.80
N THR A 253 12.12 -7.97 9.84
CA THR A 253 11.72 -9.22 10.49
C THR A 253 10.49 -8.99 11.38
N LYS A 254 9.76 -10.06 11.69
CA LYS A 254 8.62 -9.98 12.59
C LYS A 254 8.98 -9.36 13.93
N GLU A 255 10.14 -9.71 14.50
CA GLU A 255 10.65 -9.15 15.78
C GLU A 255 10.83 -7.63 15.70
N VAL A 256 11.41 -7.12 14.59
CA VAL A 256 11.60 -5.68 14.38
C VAL A 256 10.25 -4.96 14.24
N CYS A 257 9.30 -5.53 13.51
CA CYS A 257 7.96 -4.96 13.34
C CYS A 257 7.18 -4.96 14.65
N ASP A 258 7.14 -6.09 15.37
CA ASP A 258 6.45 -6.19 16.67
C ASP A 258 7.01 -5.15 17.66
N ARG A 259 8.35 -5.04 17.77
CA ARG A 259 9.00 -4.06 18.66
C ARG A 259 8.69 -2.61 18.28
N ALA A 260 8.61 -2.29 17.00
CA ALA A 260 8.20 -0.98 16.54
C ALA A 260 6.74 -0.68 16.94
N HIS A 261 5.83 -1.62 16.71
CA HIS A 261 4.41 -1.50 17.03
C HIS A 261 4.17 -1.38 18.55
N GLU A 262 4.86 -2.16 19.37
CA GLU A 262 4.80 -2.07 20.84
C GLU A 262 5.17 -0.66 21.35
N ASN A 263 6.01 0.06 20.59
CA ASN A 263 6.43 1.43 20.90
C ASN A 263 5.61 2.49 20.15
N GLY A 264 4.52 2.10 19.47
CA GLY A 264 3.63 3.01 18.75
C GLY A 264 4.25 3.64 17.51
N MET A 265 5.15 2.91 16.84
CA MET A 265 5.78 3.30 15.57
C MET A 265 5.26 2.40 14.45
N ALA A 266 5.06 2.96 13.27
CA ALA A 266 4.83 2.19 12.05
C ALA A 266 6.15 1.69 11.45
N VAL A 267 6.09 0.64 10.61
CA VAL A 267 7.24 0.12 9.87
C VAL A 267 7.04 0.31 8.37
N LEU A 268 7.91 1.09 7.76
CA LEU A 268 7.99 1.26 6.32
C LEU A 268 9.22 0.51 5.78
N THR A 269 9.04 -0.25 4.71
CA THR A 269 10.16 -0.89 4.02
C THR A 269 10.39 -0.27 2.66
N PHE A 270 11.67 -0.17 2.27
CA PHE A 270 12.06 0.27 0.93
C PHE A 270 12.91 -0.77 0.20
N PHE A 271 12.82 -0.75 -1.13
CA PHE A 271 13.63 -1.55 -2.05
C PHE A 271 14.68 -0.67 -2.72
N LYS A 272 15.88 -1.22 -2.95
CA LYS A 272 16.85 -0.59 -3.86
C LYS A 272 16.37 -0.72 -5.30
N MET A 273 16.83 0.17 -6.19
CA MET A 273 16.47 0.14 -7.61
C MET A 273 16.75 -1.19 -8.31
N ASN A 274 17.78 -1.93 -7.88
CA ASN A 274 18.19 -3.19 -8.48
C ASN A 274 17.69 -4.43 -7.72
N ASP A 275 16.87 -4.27 -6.68
CA ASP A 275 16.30 -5.40 -5.97
C ASP A 275 15.27 -6.12 -6.86
N THR A 276 15.25 -7.44 -6.75
CA THR A 276 14.18 -8.27 -7.31
C THR A 276 13.01 -8.27 -6.34
N GLU A 277 11.83 -8.05 -6.88
CA GLU A 277 10.58 -8.02 -6.14
C GLU A 277 9.70 -9.20 -6.55
N SER A 278 9.13 -9.94 -5.59
CA SER A 278 8.33 -11.13 -5.85
C SER A 278 7.15 -11.27 -4.89
N TYR A 279 6.22 -12.15 -5.24
CA TYR A 279 5.09 -12.50 -4.37
C TYR A 279 5.54 -12.99 -3.00
N GLU A 280 6.57 -13.84 -2.94
CA GLU A 280 7.09 -14.41 -1.70
C GLU A 280 7.63 -13.33 -0.78
N ILE A 281 8.37 -12.35 -1.34
CA ILE A 281 8.90 -11.21 -0.57
C ILE A 281 7.76 -10.35 -0.03
N TYR A 282 6.78 -9.99 -0.87
CA TYR A 282 5.65 -9.18 -0.42
C TYR A 282 4.80 -9.91 0.63
N LYS A 283 4.60 -11.23 0.44
CA LYS A 283 3.91 -12.06 1.43
C LYS A 283 4.66 -12.06 2.76
N GLU A 284 5.98 -12.27 2.76
CA GLU A 284 6.82 -12.24 3.96
C GLU A 284 6.72 -10.91 4.70
N LEU A 285 6.82 -9.78 3.99
CA LEU A 285 6.70 -8.44 4.58
C LEU A 285 5.32 -8.22 5.23
N ILE A 286 4.24 -8.66 4.56
CA ILE A 286 2.89 -8.59 5.11
C ILE A 286 2.76 -9.45 6.38
N GLU A 287 3.30 -10.68 6.36
CA GLU A 287 3.24 -11.61 7.50
C GLU A 287 4.13 -11.16 8.66
N ASN A 288 5.21 -10.45 8.39
CA ASN A 288 6.06 -9.82 9.40
C ASN A 288 5.43 -8.57 10.05
N GLY A 289 4.35 -8.04 9.48
CA GLY A 289 3.64 -6.89 10.03
C GLY A 289 4.16 -5.54 9.55
N VAL A 290 4.73 -5.47 8.34
CA VAL A 290 5.10 -4.19 7.71
C VAL A 290 3.83 -3.39 7.42
N ASP A 291 3.84 -2.08 7.71
CA ASP A 291 2.69 -1.18 7.47
C ASP A 291 2.73 -0.56 6.06
N VAL A 292 3.93 -0.23 5.58
CA VAL A 292 4.11 0.42 4.27
C VAL A 292 5.20 -0.30 3.47
N ILE A 293 4.90 -0.63 2.23
CA ILE A 293 5.89 -1.18 1.27
C ILE A 293 6.15 -0.13 0.18
N CYS A 294 7.29 0.55 0.26
CA CYS A 294 7.80 1.43 -0.78
C CYS A 294 8.60 0.60 -1.80
N CYS A 295 8.06 0.40 -2.99
CA CYS A 295 8.56 -0.58 -3.98
C CYS A 295 8.69 0.00 -5.39
N ASN A 296 9.50 -0.69 -6.23
CA ASN A 296 9.72 -0.30 -7.63
C ASN A 296 8.65 -0.89 -8.57
N GLU A 297 7.91 -1.93 -8.12
CA GLU A 297 6.84 -2.59 -8.86
C GLU A 297 5.47 -2.40 -8.17
N PRO A 298 4.99 -1.14 -8.00
CA PRO A 298 3.84 -0.85 -7.14
C PRO A 298 2.53 -1.48 -7.62
N VAL A 299 2.36 -1.65 -8.94
CA VAL A 299 1.18 -2.32 -9.51
C VAL A 299 1.18 -3.80 -9.14
N LEU A 300 2.35 -4.43 -9.20
CA LEU A 300 2.53 -5.84 -8.85
C LEU A 300 2.37 -6.05 -7.34
N ALA A 301 2.98 -5.21 -6.52
CA ALA A 301 2.87 -5.22 -5.06
C ALA A 301 1.40 -5.08 -4.61
N LYS A 302 0.67 -4.12 -5.19
CA LYS A 302 -0.75 -3.91 -4.92
C LYS A 302 -1.58 -5.13 -5.29
N ALA A 303 -1.37 -5.71 -6.47
CA ALA A 303 -2.09 -6.90 -6.90
C ALA A 303 -1.80 -8.12 -5.98
N TYR A 304 -0.56 -8.31 -5.56
CA TYR A 304 -0.19 -9.39 -4.64
C TYR A 304 -0.80 -9.21 -3.24
N ARG A 305 -0.74 -8.01 -2.69
CA ARG A 305 -1.37 -7.68 -1.43
C ARG A 305 -2.87 -7.98 -1.47
N ASP A 306 -3.55 -7.52 -2.50
CA ASP A 306 -5.00 -7.69 -2.65
C ASP A 306 -5.37 -9.19 -2.72
N ILE A 307 -4.62 -9.99 -3.48
CA ILE A 307 -4.79 -11.46 -3.53
C ILE A 307 -4.53 -12.10 -2.16
N TYR A 308 -3.51 -11.67 -1.43
CA TYR A 308 -3.18 -12.19 -0.10
C TYR A 308 -4.35 -12.00 0.87
N TYR A 309 -4.92 -10.81 0.93
CA TYR A 309 -6.03 -10.51 1.84
C TYR A 309 -7.35 -11.18 1.42
N ILE A 310 -7.62 -11.31 0.12
CA ILE A 310 -8.76 -12.08 -0.39
C ILE A 310 -8.66 -13.55 0.07
N LYS A 311 -7.52 -14.20 -0.14
CA LYS A 311 -7.28 -15.58 0.29
C LYS A 311 -7.41 -15.73 1.80
N SER A 312 -6.84 -14.82 2.57
CA SER A 312 -6.92 -14.84 4.04
C SER A 312 -8.36 -14.71 4.53
N ASN A 313 -9.16 -13.82 3.94
CA ASN A 313 -10.55 -13.63 4.31
C ASN A 313 -11.43 -14.83 3.93
N ILE A 314 -11.24 -15.41 2.75
CA ILE A 314 -11.93 -16.63 2.32
C ILE A 314 -11.62 -17.78 3.29
N ASN A 315 -10.36 -17.98 3.65
CA ASN A 315 -9.96 -19.02 4.59
C ASN A 315 -10.60 -18.81 5.97
N LYS A 316 -10.67 -17.59 6.49
CA LYS A 316 -11.35 -17.26 7.75
C LYS A 316 -12.87 -17.56 7.68
N ILE A 317 -13.52 -17.26 6.57
CA ILE A 317 -14.95 -17.53 6.36
C ILE A 317 -15.21 -19.05 6.29
N LEU A 318 -14.40 -19.77 5.50
CA LEU A 318 -14.50 -21.23 5.40
C LEU A 318 -14.27 -21.91 6.76
N PHE A 319 -13.25 -21.45 7.52
CA PHE A 319 -12.98 -21.99 8.85
C PHE A 319 -14.15 -21.77 9.82
N LYS A 320 -14.72 -20.55 9.87
CA LYS A 320 -15.94 -20.27 10.67
C LYS A 320 -17.12 -21.13 10.23
N PHE A 321 -17.31 -21.31 8.92
CA PHE A 321 -18.38 -22.14 8.38
C PHE A 321 -18.22 -23.62 8.79
N ILE A 322 -17.01 -24.17 8.71
CA ILE A 322 -16.68 -25.54 9.12
C ILE A 322 -16.94 -25.74 10.64
N ILE A 323 -16.49 -24.79 11.47
CA ILE A 323 -16.74 -24.83 12.91
C ILE A 323 -18.24 -24.81 13.21
N ASN A 324 -19.01 -23.95 12.56
CA ASN A 324 -20.44 -23.86 12.76
C ASN A 324 -21.16 -25.16 12.35
N ILE A 325 -20.75 -25.80 11.25
CA ILE A 325 -21.26 -27.11 10.83
C ILE A 325 -20.91 -28.17 11.89
N LYS A 326 -19.66 -28.23 12.34
CA LYS A 326 -19.23 -29.16 13.36
C LYS A 326 -20.05 -29.01 14.66
N ASN A 327 -20.23 -27.77 15.13
CA ASN A 327 -21.00 -27.46 16.33
C ASN A 327 -22.50 -27.81 16.17
N TYR A 328 -23.05 -27.66 14.95
CA TYR A 328 -24.42 -28.07 14.66
C TYR A 328 -24.59 -29.57 14.79
N PHE A 329 -23.72 -30.39 14.21
CA PHE A 329 -23.77 -31.83 14.29
C PHE A 329 -23.51 -32.37 15.71
N THR A 330 -22.58 -31.78 16.47
CA THR A 330 -22.33 -32.18 17.86
C THR A 330 -23.45 -31.79 18.83
N LYS A 331 -24.34 -30.86 18.47
CA LYS A 331 -25.49 -30.47 19.28
C LYS A 331 -26.71 -31.39 19.08
N TYR A 332 -26.72 -32.16 17.99
CA TYR A 332 -27.86 -33.00 17.60
C TYR A 332 -27.49 -34.50 17.44
N SER A 333 -26.26 -34.89 17.81
CA SER A 333 -25.79 -36.26 18.08
C SER A 333 -25.84 -36.55 19.57
#